data_c4357efa62e5c137799c9977f526593c
#
_entry.id   c4357efa62e5c137799c9977f526593c
#
_cell.length_a   1.000
_cell.length_b   1.000
_cell.length_c   1.000
_cell.angle_alpha   90.00
_cell.angle_beta   90.00
_cell.angle_gamma   90.00
#
_symmetry.space_group_name_H-M   'P 1'
#
loop_
_entity.id
_entity.type
_entity.pdbx_description
1 polymer ?
#
loop_
_entity_poly.entity_id
_entity_poly.type
_entity_poly.pdbx_seq_one_letter_code
_entity_poly.pdbx_strand_id
1 'polypeptide(L)'
;MHPIAHIRSDFAEKFGVPRQSGLVEELEADIVFEPPYRNPDALRGLEGFSHLWLIWQFSQAVRESWSPTVRPPRLGGNVRMGVFATRSPFRPNPIGLSCVRLERIEQHPQWGPVLWVAGADLMDGTPIYDVKPYLPYADCRPEAVGGFASQPKEASLRVECPLELLEPVEESRRAALLGVLAQDPRPTYQHDPDRVYGLAFGGWEVKFTVAEDVLTVREIAPGGGSPEPRVQS
;
A
#
# COMPACT_ATOMS: atom_id res chain seq x y z
N MET A 1 3.75 -22.27 -0.21
CA MET A 1 3.41 -21.56 1.04
C MET A 1 1.91 -21.41 1.09
N HIS A 2 1.30 -21.40 2.26
CA HIS A 2 -0.14 -21.18 2.43
C HIS A 2 -0.33 -19.80 3.07
N PRO A 3 -1.28 -18.98 2.60
CA PRO A 3 -1.62 -17.74 3.26
C PRO A 3 -2.08 -17.99 4.69
N ILE A 4 -1.62 -17.17 5.62
CA ILE A 4 -2.08 -17.20 7.02
C ILE A 4 -3.14 -16.12 7.28
N ALA A 5 -3.16 -15.09 6.43
CA ALA A 5 -4.07 -13.96 6.54
C ALA A 5 -4.26 -13.28 5.17
N HIS A 6 -5.23 -12.39 5.09
CA HIS A 6 -5.39 -11.42 4.02
C HIS A 6 -5.47 -10.02 4.60
N ILE A 7 -4.99 -9.04 3.85
CA ILE A 7 -5.16 -7.62 4.21
C ILE A 7 -6.48 -7.10 3.65
N ARG A 8 -7.14 -6.22 4.39
CA ARG A 8 -8.23 -5.36 3.95
C ARG A 8 -7.73 -3.94 3.89
N SER A 9 -7.80 -3.33 2.72
CA SER A 9 -7.29 -1.99 2.48
C SER A 9 -8.25 -1.19 1.61
N ASP A 10 -8.01 0.11 1.49
CA ASP A 10 -8.83 1.01 0.67
C ASP A 10 -8.54 0.89 -0.85
N PHE A 11 -7.62 0.01 -1.27
CA PHE A 11 -7.23 -0.15 -2.67
C PHE A 11 -7.83 -1.42 -3.29
N ALA A 12 -8.92 -1.28 -4.02
CA ALA A 12 -9.51 -2.37 -4.80
C ALA A 12 -8.63 -2.76 -6.02
N GLU A 13 -7.81 -1.85 -6.49
CA GLU A 13 -6.93 -2.03 -7.64
C GLU A 13 -5.53 -1.45 -7.40
N LYS A 14 -4.60 -1.78 -8.31
CA LYS A 14 -3.19 -1.38 -8.17
C LYS A 14 -2.93 0.12 -8.35
N PHE A 15 -3.79 0.82 -9.07
CA PHE A 15 -3.60 2.25 -9.33
C PHE A 15 -3.77 3.03 -8.03
N GLY A 16 -2.80 3.85 -7.68
CA GLY A 16 -2.79 4.64 -6.44
C GLY A 16 -2.17 3.96 -5.22
N VAL A 17 -1.96 2.65 -5.24
CA VAL A 17 -1.23 1.98 -4.14
C VAL A 17 0.16 2.60 -4.01
N PRO A 18 0.57 3.05 -2.81
CA PRO A 18 1.90 3.58 -2.57
C PRO A 18 2.99 2.62 -3.02
N ARG A 19 4.10 3.15 -3.53
CA ARG A 19 5.18 2.31 -4.08
C ARG A 19 5.99 1.57 -3.02
N GLN A 20 5.92 2.01 -1.79
CA GLN A 20 6.55 1.39 -0.61
C GLN A 20 5.69 1.67 0.62
N SER A 21 5.73 0.79 1.60
CA SER A 21 5.13 1.00 2.91
C SER A 21 5.73 2.22 3.62
N GLY A 22 4.93 2.88 4.44
CA GLY A 22 5.32 4.06 5.22
C GLY A 22 5.41 5.37 4.45
N LEU A 23 5.11 5.39 3.12
CA LEU A 23 5.06 6.66 2.36
C LEU A 23 3.81 7.49 2.65
N VAL A 24 2.75 6.84 3.09
CA VAL A 24 1.51 7.47 3.56
C VAL A 24 1.16 6.80 4.89
N GLU A 25 1.55 7.42 5.97
CA GLU A 25 1.43 6.85 7.32
C GLU A 25 -0.01 6.77 7.81
N GLU A 26 -0.90 7.58 7.24
CA GLU A 26 -2.33 7.63 7.56
C GLU A 26 -3.14 6.50 6.91
N LEU A 27 -2.52 5.71 6.02
CA LEU A 27 -3.18 4.56 5.41
C LEU A 27 -3.35 3.44 6.43
N GLU A 28 -4.57 3.29 6.91
CA GLU A 28 -4.95 2.18 7.78
C GLU A 28 -5.37 0.96 6.96
N ALA A 29 -5.12 -0.22 7.52
CA ALA A 29 -5.55 -1.50 6.96
C ALA A 29 -5.74 -2.54 8.08
N ASP A 30 -6.54 -3.58 7.78
CA ASP A 30 -6.80 -4.68 8.70
C ASP A 30 -6.16 -5.95 8.17
N ILE A 31 -5.48 -6.70 9.04
CA ILE A 31 -4.98 -8.03 8.73
C ILE A 31 -5.91 -9.04 9.38
N VAL A 32 -6.64 -9.77 8.56
CA VAL A 32 -7.62 -10.78 8.97
C VAL A 32 -7.03 -12.16 8.75
N PHE A 33 -6.85 -12.91 9.83
CA PHE A 33 -6.29 -14.25 9.78
C PHE A 33 -7.26 -15.25 9.16
N GLU A 34 -6.74 -16.23 8.46
CA GLU A 34 -7.48 -17.39 7.99
C GLU A 34 -7.95 -18.25 9.19
N PRO A 35 -9.10 -18.93 9.08
CA PRO A 35 -9.68 -19.68 10.21
C PRO A 35 -8.71 -20.59 10.97
N PRO A 36 -7.80 -21.34 10.31
CA PRO A 36 -6.86 -22.21 11.03
C PRO A 36 -5.84 -21.45 11.89
N TYR A 37 -5.64 -20.15 11.65
CA TYR A 37 -4.60 -19.31 12.29
C TYR A 37 -5.16 -18.28 13.26
N ARG A 38 -6.45 -18.33 13.59
CA ARG A 38 -7.17 -17.40 14.50
C ARG A 38 -6.96 -17.69 15.98
N ASN A 39 -5.91 -18.40 16.34
CA ASN A 39 -5.61 -18.65 17.74
C ASN A 39 -4.96 -17.40 18.37
N PRO A 40 -5.56 -16.77 19.39
CA PRO A 40 -5.02 -15.56 20.02
C PRO A 40 -3.66 -15.80 20.69
N ASP A 41 -3.34 -17.03 21.07
CA ASP A 41 -2.03 -17.36 21.65
C ASP A 41 -0.87 -17.15 20.67
N ALA A 42 -1.14 -17.21 19.35
CA ALA A 42 -0.14 -16.94 18.33
C ALA A 42 0.29 -15.46 18.28
N LEU A 43 -0.53 -14.56 18.84
CA LEU A 43 -0.27 -13.11 18.87
C LEU A 43 0.21 -12.63 20.25
N ARG A 44 0.32 -13.52 21.23
CA ARG A 44 0.73 -13.15 22.58
C ARG A 44 2.09 -12.49 22.60
N GLY A 45 2.15 -11.25 23.11
CA GLY A 45 3.36 -10.43 23.18
C GLY A 45 3.59 -9.55 21.95
N LEU A 46 2.77 -9.69 20.89
CA LEU A 46 2.90 -8.85 19.69
C LEU A 46 2.54 -7.38 19.97
N GLU A 47 1.69 -7.12 20.95
CA GLU A 47 1.31 -5.79 21.45
C GLU A 47 2.48 -4.96 21.98
N GLY A 48 3.60 -5.62 22.30
CA GLY A 48 4.84 -4.96 22.71
C GLY A 48 5.67 -4.37 21.56
N PHE A 49 5.26 -4.59 20.31
CA PHE A 49 6.00 -4.12 19.13
C PHE A 49 5.20 -3.02 18.41
N SER A 50 5.90 -1.97 18.01
CA SER A 50 5.30 -0.86 17.27
C SER A 50 5.22 -1.10 15.77
N HIS A 51 6.08 -1.96 15.20
CA HIS A 51 6.13 -2.22 13.77
C HIS A 51 6.27 -3.71 13.49
N LEU A 52 5.73 -4.10 12.33
CA LEU A 52 5.70 -5.48 11.85
C LEU A 52 6.23 -5.55 10.42
N TRP A 53 6.94 -6.62 10.12
CA TRP A 53 7.18 -7.07 8.75
C TRP A 53 6.02 -7.94 8.29
N LEU A 54 5.41 -7.58 7.15
CA LEU A 54 4.47 -8.41 6.40
C LEU A 54 5.22 -9.08 5.25
N ILE A 55 5.14 -10.41 5.18
CA ILE A 55 5.64 -11.21 4.07
C ILE A 55 4.42 -11.67 3.28
N TRP A 56 4.29 -11.22 2.03
CA TRP A 56 3.08 -11.34 1.24
C TRP A 56 3.36 -11.67 -0.23
N GLN A 57 2.35 -11.93 -1.04
CA GLN A 57 2.49 -12.24 -2.45
C GLN A 57 1.92 -11.15 -3.34
N PHE A 58 2.65 -10.79 -4.39
CA PHE A 58 2.11 -10.05 -5.53
C PHE A 58 1.20 -10.98 -6.35
N SER A 59 -0.01 -11.25 -5.85
CA SER A 59 -0.95 -12.24 -6.41
C SER A 59 -1.30 -11.98 -7.88
N GLN A 60 -1.36 -10.71 -8.29
CA GLN A 60 -1.64 -10.31 -9.67
C GLN A 60 -0.40 -10.30 -10.59
N ALA A 61 0.79 -10.57 -10.06
CA ALA A 61 2.03 -10.56 -10.84
C ALA A 61 2.64 -11.95 -11.06
N VAL A 62 1.93 -13.00 -10.67
CA VAL A 62 2.35 -14.40 -10.89
C VAL A 62 2.41 -14.67 -12.40
N ARG A 63 3.54 -15.21 -12.87
CA ARG A 63 3.77 -15.55 -14.28
C ARG A 63 4.36 -16.93 -14.40
N GLU A 64 4.10 -17.61 -15.51
CA GLU A 64 4.70 -18.91 -15.84
C GLU A 64 6.21 -18.82 -16.06
N SER A 65 6.69 -17.69 -16.58
CA SER A 65 8.11 -17.43 -16.83
C SER A 65 8.54 -16.08 -16.25
N TRP A 66 9.81 -15.97 -15.89
CA TRP A 66 10.40 -14.74 -15.39
C TRP A 66 11.46 -14.18 -16.34
N SER A 67 11.77 -12.91 -16.19
CA SER A 67 12.86 -12.26 -16.93
C SER A 67 13.99 -11.88 -15.97
N PRO A 68 15.27 -12.10 -16.32
CA PRO A 68 16.40 -11.69 -15.49
C PRO A 68 16.51 -10.17 -15.35
N THR A 69 15.86 -9.41 -16.21
CA THR A 69 15.90 -7.95 -16.18
C THR A 69 14.51 -7.33 -16.23
N VAL A 70 14.39 -6.17 -15.60
CA VAL A 70 13.19 -5.32 -15.61
C VAL A 70 13.57 -3.89 -15.95
N ARG A 71 12.58 -3.05 -16.24
CA ARG A 71 12.76 -1.61 -16.51
C ARG A 71 12.11 -0.82 -15.37
N PRO A 72 12.88 -0.39 -14.35
CA PRO A 72 12.32 0.38 -13.25
C PRO A 72 11.75 1.72 -13.75
N PRO A 73 10.49 2.06 -13.42
CA PRO A 73 9.90 3.34 -13.78
C PRO A 73 10.73 4.53 -13.29
N ARG A 74 11.38 4.38 -12.14
CA ARG A 74 12.25 5.39 -11.54
C ARG A 74 13.43 5.81 -12.42
N LEU A 75 13.89 4.91 -13.30
CA LEU A 75 14.96 5.17 -14.28
C LEU A 75 14.40 5.54 -15.66
N GLY A 76 13.19 6.11 -15.72
CA GLY A 76 12.54 6.52 -16.97
C GLY A 76 12.03 5.38 -17.84
N GLY A 77 12.07 4.13 -17.34
CA GLY A 77 11.57 2.95 -18.06
C GLY A 77 12.43 2.47 -19.24
N ASN A 78 13.54 3.17 -19.56
CA ASN A 78 14.44 2.82 -20.68
C ASN A 78 15.66 2.02 -20.23
N VAL A 79 16.08 2.14 -18.99
CA VAL A 79 17.24 1.43 -18.44
C VAL A 79 16.80 0.05 -17.94
N ARG A 80 17.54 -0.99 -18.35
CA ARG A 80 17.34 -2.35 -17.83
C ARG A 80 18.19 -2.57 -16.59
N MET A 81 17.58 -3.12 -15.55
CA MET A 81 18.24 -3.52 -14.31
C MET A 81 18.00 -5.00 -14.04
N GLY A 82 18.95 -5.66 -13.39
CA GLY A 82 18.75 -7.02 -12.89
C GLY A 82 17.54 -7.05 -11.94
N VAL A 83 16.67 -8.05 -12.07
CA VAL A 83 15.44 -8.13 -11.26
C VAL A 83 15.73 -8.15 -9.76
N PHE A 84 16.83 -8.76 -9.35
CA PHE A 84 17.25 -8.85 -7.94
C PHE A 84 17.84 -7.53 -7.40
N ALA A 85 18.22 -6.61 -8.27
CA ALA A 85 18.59 -5.24 -7.87
C ALA A 85 17.38 -4.31 -7.73
N THR A 86 16.15 -4.84 -7.80
CA THR A 86 14.91 -4.06 -7.76
C THR A 86 13.91 -4.69 -6.79
N ARG A 87 12.84 -3.96 -6.47
CA ARG A 87 11.64 -4.47 -5.78
C ARG A 87 10.48 -4.75 -6.73
N SER A 88 10.80 -5.07 -8.01
CA SER A 88 9.79 -5.42 -9.01
C SER A 88 8.99 -6.66 -8.59
N PRO A 89 7.67 -6.68 -8.80
CA PRO A 89 6.84 -7.86 -8.56
C PRO A 89 7.11 -9.01 -9.54
N PHE A 90 7.71 -8.73 -10.71
CA PHE A 90 8.00 -9.70 -11.77
C PHE A 90 9.26 -10.48 -11.48
N ARG A 91 9.23 -11.27 -10.41
CA ARG A 91 10.33 -12.08 -9.86
C ARG A 91 10.00 -13.56 -9.99
N PRO A 92 11.02 -14.46 -9.90
CA PRO A 92 10.77 -15.91 -9.84
C PRO A 92 9.78 -16.31 -8.74
N ASN A 93 9.93 -15.70 -7.56
CA ASN A 93 8.97 -15.78 -6.46
C ASN A 93 8.45 -14.37 -6.21
N PRO A 94 7.21 -14.05 -6.58
CA PRO A 94 6.66 -12.70 -6.46
C PRO A 94 6.27 -12.39 -5.00
N ILE A 95 7.26 -12.39 -4.10
CA ILE A 95 7.12 -12.12 -2.67
C ILE A 95 7.37 -10.64 -2.43
N GLY A 96 6.47 -10.02 -1.68
CA GLY A 96 6.57 -8.67 -1.14
C GLY A 96 7.00 -8.68 0.31
N LEU A 97 7.59 -7.58 0.74
CA LEU A 97 8.00 -7.32 2.11
C LEU A 97 7.67 -5.87 2.44
N SER A 98 6.82 -5.66 3.45
CA SER A 98 6.37 -4.34 3.88
C SER A 98 6.53 -4.19 5.38
N CYS A 99 7.13 -3.08 5.81
CA CYS A 99 7.14 -2.69 7.21
C CYS A 99 5.93 -1.80 7.48
N VAL A 100 5.08 -2.19 8.40
CA VAL A 100 3.86 -1.46 8.76
C VAL A 100 3.87 -1.15 10.25
N ARG A 101 3.20 -0.05 10.65
CA ARG A 101 3.00 0.27 12.06
C ARG A 101 1.84 -0.55 12.61
N LEU A 102 2.01 -1.19 13.76
CA LEU A 102 0.94 -1.86 14.49
C LEU A 102 0.21 -0.82 15.33
N GLU A 103 -1.08 -0.60 15.04
CA GLU A 103 -1.92 0.33 15.80
C GLU A 103 -2.54 -0.35 17.02
N ARG A 104 -3.18 -1.51 16.80
CA ARG A 104 -3.81 -2.30 17.85
C ARG A 104 -4.06 -3.73 17.39
N ILE A 105 -4.33 -4.59 18.36
CA ILE A 105 -4.84 -5.96 18.16
C ILE A 105 -6.23 -6.01 18.76
N GLU A 106 -7.22 -6.42 17.99
CA GLU A 106 -8.61 -6.45 18.41
C GLU A 106 -9.22 -7.83 18.22
N GLN A 107 -10.04 -8.27 19.19
CA GLN A 107 -10.80 -9.52 19.07
C GLN A 107 -12.16 -9.21 18.43
N HIS A 108 -12.32 -9.62 17.18
CA HIS A 108 -13.58 -9.43 16.46
C HIS A 108 -14.46 -10.69 16.59
N PRO A 109 -15.79 -10.55 16.82
CA PRO A 109 -16.69 -11.70 17.04
C PRO A 109 -16.71 -12.70 15.89
N GLN A 110 -16.60 -12.25 14.64
CA GLN A 110 -16.66 -13.07 13.43
C GLN A 110 -15.26 -13.48 12.93
N TRP A 111 -14.27 -12.60 13.05
CA TRP A 111 -12.95 -12.75 12.42
C TRP A 111 -11.88 -13.26 13.39
N GLY A 112 -12.18 -13.36 14.69
CA GLY A 112 -11.17 -13.65 15.72
C GLY A 112 -10.20 -12.47 15.89
N PRO A 113 -8.91 -12.70 16.15
CA PRO A 113 -7.95 -11.63 16.31
C PRO A 113 -7.70 -10.95 14.94
N VAL A 114 -7.72 -9.61 14.95
CA VAL A 114 -7.44 -8.74 13.80
C VAL A 114 -6.31 -7.81 14.18
N LEU A 115 -5.32 -7.64 13.29
CA LEU A 115 -4.28 -6.62 13.47
C LEU A 115 -4.69 -5.37 12.69
N TRP A 116 -4.78 -4.25 13.38
CA TRP A 116 -4.94 -2.93 12.77
C TRP A 116 -3.55 -2.35 12.53
N VAL A 117 -3.27 -2.01 11.28
CA VAL A 117 -1.95 -1.52 10.87
C VAL A 117 -2.06 -0.23 10.07
N ALA A 118 -0.99 0.55 10.04
CA ALA A 118 -0.90 1.76 9.26
C ALA A 118 0.33 1.76 8.35
N GLY A 119 0.26 2.52 7.25
CA GLY A 119 1.33 2.65 6.27
C GLY A 119 1.48 1.47 5.31
N ALA A 120 0.45 0.64 5.13
CA ALA A 120 0.50 -0.50 4.21
C ALA A 120 0.46 -0.06 2.74
N ASP A 121 1.22 -0.78 1.89
CA ASP A 121 1.32 -0.60 0.44
C ASP A 121 0.76 -1.81 -0.32
N LEU A 122 -0.35 -2.36 0.15
CA LEU A 122 -0.97 -3.56 -0.37
C LEU A 122 -2.40 -3.29 -0.85
N MET A 123 -2.76 -3.98 -1.94
CA MET A 123 -4.15 -4.04 -2.41
C MET A 123 -5.01 -4.85 -1.47
N ASP A 124 -6.30 -4.56 -1.48
CA ASP A 124 -7.31 -5.36 -0.79
C ASP A 124 -7.27 -6.84 -1.23
N GLY A 125 -7.48 -7.74 -0.27
CA GLY A 125 -7.42 -9.19 -0.50
C GLY A 125 -6.01 -9.75 -0.74
N THR A 126 -4.93 -8.97 -0.61
CA THR A 126 -3.57 -9.48 -0.79
C THR A 126 -3.25 -10.55 0.26
N PRO A 127 -2.79 -11.76 -0.16
CA PRO A 127 -2.47 -12.85 0.75
C PRO A 127 -1.17 -12.58 1.51
N ILE A 128 -1.21 -12.77 2.83
CA ILE A 128 -0.07 -12.64 3.74
C ILE A 128 0.36 -14.05 4.17
N TYR A 129 1.64 -14.32 4.06
CA TYR A 129 2.25 -15.62 4.38
C TYR A 129 2.87 -15.66 5.76
N ASP A 130 3.31 -14.51 6.28
CA ASP A 130 3.94 -14.43 7.60
C ASP A 130 3.90 -13.00 8.13
N VAL A 131 3.89 -12.87 9.45
CA VAL A 131 4.00 -11.63 10.20
C VAL A 131 5.13 -11.78 11.19
N LYS A 132 6.08 -10.83 11.18
CA LYS A 132 7.21 -10.82 12.11
C LYS A 132 7.35 -9.47 12.80
N PRO A 133 7.75 -9.41 14.08
CA PRO A 133 8.04 -8.14 14.70
C PRO A 133 9.27 -7.49 14.05
N TYR A 134 9.23 -6.16 13.91
CA TYR A 134 10.38 -5.36 13.54
C TYR A 134 11.30 -5.18 14.76
N LEU A 135 12.58 -5.50 14.59
CA LEU A 135 13.58 -5.40 15.64
C LEU A 135 14.57 -4.28 15.30
N PRO A 136 14.49 -3.09 15.94
CA PRO A 136 15.31 -1.94 15.58
C PRO A 136 16.81 -2.22 15.52
N TYR A 137 17.34 -3.01 16.46
CA TYR A 137 18.75 -3.35 16.51
C TYR A 137 19.20 -4.29 15.39
N ALA A 138 18.28 -5.07 14.81
CA ALA A 138 18.56 -6.04 13.76
C ALA A 138 18.21 -5.51 12.36
N ASP A 139 17.10 -4.79 12.24
CA ASP A 139 16.50 -4.41 10.94
C ASP A 139 16.95 -3.02 10.47
N CYS A 140 17.24 -2.09 11.39
CA CYS A 140 17.68 -0.74 11.04
C CYS A 140 19.17 -0.73 10.65
N ARG A 141 19.46 -0.14 9.47
CA ARG A 141 20.81 0.05 8.93
C ARG A 141 20.95 1.48 8.38
N PRO A 142 21.19 2.48 9.26
CA PRO A 142 21.29 3.88 8.84
C PRO A 142 22.40 4.13 7.80
N GLU A 143 23.46 3.32 7.84
CA GLU A 143 24.61 3.38 6.93
C GLU A 143 24.36 2.71 5.57
N ALA A 144 23.22 2.10 5.36
CA ALA A 144 22.94 1.35 4.13
C ALA A 144 22.91 2.24 2.88
N VAL A 145 23.55 1.77 1.80
CA VAL A 145 23.57 2.44 0.51
C VAL A 145 22.47 1.91 -0.39
N GLY A 146 21.56 2.79 -0.84
CA GLY A 146 20.36 2.43 -1.61
C GLY A 146 20.56 2.28 -3.13
N GLY A 147 21.78 2.36 -3.66
CA GLY A 147 22.06 2.30 -5.09
C GLY A 147 21.28 3.36 -5.88
N PHE A 148 20.65 2.99 -7.00
CA PHE A 148 19.83 3.92 -7.79
C PHE A 148 18.54 4.38 -7.08
N ALA A 149 18.23 3.81 -5.92
CA ALA A 149 17.07 4.11 -5.10
C ALA A 149 17.42 4.82 -3.78
N SER A 150 18.63 5.36 -3.65
CA SER A 150 19.14 6.02 -2.42
C SER A 150 18.33 7.22 -1.98
N GLN A 151 17.74 7.96 -2.93
CA GLN A 151 16.90 9.11 -2.62
C GLN A 151 15.42 8.72 -2.74
N PRO A 152 14.53 9.13 -1.84
CA PRO A 152 13.10 9.07 -2.10
C PRO A 152 12.78 9.85 -3.39
N LYS A 153 11.69 9.53 -4.07
CA LYS A 153 11.23 10.34 -5.21
C LYS A 153 10.86 11.73 -4.66
N GLU A 154 11.53 12.76 -5.13
CA GLU A 154 11.54 14.11 -4.53
C GLU A 154 10.22 14.87 -4.55
N ALA A 155 9.18 14.47 -5.20
CA ALA A 155 8.01 15.32 -5.25
C ALA A 155 6.75 14.59 -4.78
N SER A 156 6.28 14.95 -3.61
CA SER A 156 4.84 14.93 -3.36
C SER A 156 4.24 16.12 -4.11
N LEU A 157 3.14 15.89 -4.85
CA LEU A 157 2.38 16.96 -5.46
C LEU A 157 1.67 17.78 -4.39
N ARG A 158 1.49 19.05 -4.62
CA ARG A 158 0.56 19.86 -3.85
C ARG A 158 -0.87 19.48 -4.25
N VAL A 159 -1.65 18.98 -3.30
CA VAL A 159 -3.02 18.56 -3.55
C VAL A 159 -3.98 19.72 -3.27
N GLU A 160 -4.76 20.09 -4.26
CA GLU A 160 -5.89 21.02 -4.14
C GLU A 160 -7.19 20.23 -4.21
N CYS A 161 -7.89 20.15 -3.07
CA CYS A 161 -9.18 19.49 -2.94
C CYS A 161 -10.14 20.39 -2.17
N PRO A 162 -11.22 20.88 -2.81
CA PRO A 162 -12.29 21.61 -2.12
C PRO A 162 -12.88 20.78 -0.98
N LEU A 163 -13.14 21.42 0.16
CA LEU A 163 -13.67 20.71 1.35
C LEU A 163 -14.99 20.03 1.05
N GLU A 164 -15.83 20.64 0.22
CA GLU A 164 -17.14 20.12 -0.18
C GLU A 164 -17.02 18.76 -0.90
N LEU A 165 -15.93 18.53 -1.65
CA LEU A 165 -15.66 17.25 -2.30
C LEU A 165 -15.22 16.16 -1.31
N LEU A 166 -14.61 16.55 -0.17
CA LEU A 166 -14.20 15.63 0.88
C LEU A 166 -15.33 15.24 1.85
N GLU A 167 -16.40 16.02 1.92
CA GLU A 167 -17.51 15.77 2.85
C GLU A 167 -18.06 14.34 2.81
N PRO A 168 -18.26 13.70 1.63
CA PRO A 168 -18.75 12.32 1.56
C PRO A 168 -17.75 11.28 2.09
N VAL A 169 -16.45 11.59 2.07
CA VAL A 169 -15.40 10.69 2.53
C VAL A 169 -15.33 10.70 4.06
N GLU A 170 -15.30 9.52 4.67
CA GLU A 170 -15.14 9.37 6.12
C GLU A 170 -13.93 10.17 6.62
N GLU A 171 -14.09 10.89 7.72
CA GLU A 171 -13.08 11.79 8.27
C GLU A 171 -11.72 11.07 8.49
N SER A 172 -11.77 9.85 9.02
CA SER A 172 -10.60 8.99 9.24
C SER A 172 -9.80 8.66 7.96
N ARG A 173 -10.46 8.71 6.78
CA ARG A 173 -9.85 8.38 5.48
C ARG A 173 -9.36 9.58 4.69
N ARG A 174 -9.76 10.81 5.08
CA ARG A 174 -9.45 12.04 4.31
C ARG A 174 -7.95 12.29 4.23
N ALA A 175 -7.25 12.19 5.36
CA ALA A 175 -5.81 12.39 5.41
C ALA A 175 -5.06 11.35 4.55
N ALA A 176 -5.47 10.08 4.62
CA ALA A 176 -4.92 9.00 3.81
C ALA A 176 -5.14 9.23 2.31
N LEU A 177 -6.35 9.62 1.89
CA LEU A 177 -6.66 9.94 0.49
C LEU A 177 -5.77 11.08 -0.03
N LEU A 178 -5.67 12.19 0.72
CA LEU A 178 -4.82 13.33 0.33
C LEU A 178 -3.33 12.92 0.28
N GLY A 179 -2.87 12.11 1.22
CA GLY A 179 -1.52 11.56 1.23
C GLY A 179 -1.23 10.70 -0.01
N VAL A 180 -2.17 9.84 -0.41
CA VAL A 180 -2.06 9.02 -1.64
C VAL A 180 -1.98 9.90 -2.88
N LEU A 181 -2.84 10.90 -3.00
CA LEU A 181 -2.82 11.83 -4.13
C LEU A 181 -1.51 12.62 -4.20
N ALA A 182 -0.96 13.03 -3.05
CA ALA A 182 0.32 13.72 -2.97
C ALA A 182 1.52 12.88 -3.47
N GLN A 183 1.42 11.54 -3.43
CA GLN A 183 2.46 10.62 -3.93
C GLN A 183 2.51 10.50 -5.46
N ASP A 184 1.74 11.28 -6.20
CA ASP A 184 1.65 11.24 -7.67
C ASP A 184 1.31 9.82 -8.18
N PRO A 185 0.04 9.42 -8.13
CA PRO A 185 -0.38 8.07 -8.54
C PRO A 185 -0.24 7.82 -10.04
N ARG A 186 0.00 8.86 -10.85
CA ARG A 186 0.11 8.74 -12.31
C ARG A 186 1.24 7.81 -12.75
N PRO A 187 1.09 7.15 -13.91
CA PRO A 187 2.22 6.53 -14.58
C PRO A 187 3.29 7.58 -14.93
N THR A 188 4.56 7.28 -14.64
CA THR A 188 5.70 8.21 -14.77
C THR A 188 5.96 8.76 -16.18
N TYR A 189 5.32 8.19 -17.21
CA TYR A 189 5.45 8.62 -18.60
C TYR A 189 4.28 9.49 -19.09
N GLN A 190 3.32 9.82 -18.20
CA GLN A 190 2.14 10.61 -18.54
C GLN A 190 2.25 11.99 -17.92
N HIS A 191 2.33 13.03 -18.76
CA HIS A 191 2.49 14.43 -18.37
C HIS A 191 1.48 15.37 -19.03
N ASP A 192 0.34 14.82 -19.50
CA ASP A 192 -0.73 15.61 -20.10
C ASP A 192 -1.52 16.35 -19.01
N PRO A 193 -1.47 17.70 -18.96
CA PRO A 193 -2.14 18.49 -17.91
C PRO A 193 -3.66 18.49 -18.01
N ASP A 194 -4.22 18.23 -19.20
CA ASP A 194 -5.67 18.21 -19.44
C ASP A 194 -6.29 16.84 -19.18
N ARG A 195 -5.45 15.83 -18.98
CA ARG A 195 -5.92 14.47 -18.75
C ARG A 195 -6.53 14.32 -17.37
N VAL A 196 -7.77 13.81 -17.35
CA VAL A 196 -8.46 13.39 -16.12
C VAL A 196 -8.06 11.94 -15.79
N TYR A 197 -7.58 11.74 -14.58
CA TYR A 197 -7.26 10.44 -13.99
C TYR A 197 -8.35 10.04 -13.01
N GLY A 198 -8.61 8.73 -12.87
CA GLY A 198 -9.51 8.17 -11.86
C GLY A 198 -8.70 7.34 -10.86
N LEU A 199 -8.99 7.46 -9.58
CA LEU A 199 -8.44 6.67 -8.48
C LEU A 199 -9.60 6.05 -7.69
N ALA A 200 -9.63 4.72 -7.61
CA ALA A 200 -10.53 4.01 -6.71
C ALA A 200 -9.89 3.93 -5.31
N PHE A 201 -10.56 4.51 -4.30
CA PHE A 201 -10.08 4.56 -2.93
C PHE A 201 -11.22 4.48 -1.93
N GLY A 202 -11.21 3.48 -1.05
CA GLY A 202 -12.17 3.34 0.05
C GLY A 202 -13.65 3.30 -0.36
N GLY A 203 -13.95 2.80 -1.57
CA GLY A 203 -15.30 2.79 -2.14
C GLY A 203 -15.67 4.04 -2.92
N TRP A 204 -14.72 4.97 -3.10
CA TRP A 204 -14.89 6.20 -3.86
C TRP A 204 -14.10 6.15 -5.17
N GLU A 205 -14.65 6.75 -6.21
CA GLU A 205 -13.95 7.10 -7.45
C GLU A 205 -13.55 8.58 -7.38
N VAL A 206 -12.24 8.83 -7.36
CA VAL A 206 -11.68 10.18 -7.24
C VAL A 206 -11.11 10.60 -8.58
N LYS A 207 -11.68 11.62 -9.24
CA LYS A 207 -11.19 12.18 -10.50
C LYS A 207 -10.31 13.40 -10.23
N PHE A 208 -9.15 13.45 -10.89
CA PHE A 208 -8.20 14.54 -10.72
C PHE A 208 -7.43 14.85 -11.99
N THR A 209 -6.88 16.04 -12.06
CA THR A 209 -5.92 16.48 -13.08
C THR A 209 -4.61 16.87 -12.43
N VAL A 210 -3.51 16.86 -13.17
CA VAL A 210 -2.22 17.31 -12.64
C VAL A 210 -1.56 18.25 -13.63
N ALA A 211 -1.31 19.47 -13.20
CA ALA A 211 -0.58 20.47 -13.95
C ALA A 211 0.67 20.89 -13.14
N GLU A 212 1.84 20.77 -13.74
CA GLU A 212 3.12 21.01 -13.07
C GLU A 212 3.26 20.14 -11.79
N ASP A 213 3.33 20.77 -10.61
CA ASP A 213 3.43 20.16 -9.28
C ASP A 213 2.10 20.16 -8.49
N VAL A 214 0.98 20.55 -9.15
CA VAL A 214 -0.34 20.66 -8.52
C VAL A 214 -1.27 19.58 -9.04
N LEU A 215 -1.82 18.80 -8.10
CA LEU A 215 -2.92 17.87 -8.34
C LEU A 215 -4.21 18.54 -7.88
N THR A 216 -5.15 18.70 -8.80
CA THR A 216 -6.48 19.27 -8.50
C THR A 216 -7.54 18.18 -8.56
N VAL A 217 -8.21 17.93 -7.44
CA VAL A 217 -9.37 17.03 -7.38
C VAL A 217 -10.56 17.69 -8.04
N ARG A 218 -11.20 16.98 -8.98
CA ARG A 218 -12.32 17.46 -9.78
C ARG A 218 -13.66 16.91 -9.32
N GLU A 219 -13.67 15.67 -8.87
CA GLU A 219 -14.87 14.96 -8.48
C GLU A 219 -14.53 13.83 -7.51
N ILE A 220 -15.39 13.60 -6.51
CA ILE A 220 -15.39 12.39 -5.67
C ILE A 220 -16.81 11.84 -5.72
N ALA A 221 -17.00 10.65 -6.27
CA ALA A 221 -18.29 9.99 -6.43
C ALA A 221 -18.23 8.56 -5.88
N PRO A 222 -19.39 7.96 -5.51
CA PRO A 222 -19.41 6.54 -5.11
C PRO A 222 -18.83 5.66 -6.22
N GLY A 223 -17.85 4.81 -5.89
CA GLY A 223 -17.22 3.87 -6.81
C GLY A 223 -18.05 2.61 -7.01
N GLY A 224 -17.87 1.94 -8.17
CA GLY A 224 -18.61 0.72 -8.52
C GLY A 224 -18.16 -0.57 -7.80
N GLY A 225 -17.08 -0.53 -7.04
CA GLY A 225 -16.53 -1.62 -6.24
C GLY A 225 -16.16 -1.11 -4.87
N SER A 226 -17.01 -1.32 -3.88
CA SER A 226 -16.59 -1.12 -2.51
C SER A 226 -15.63 -2.26 -2.13
N PRO A 227 -14.41 -1.98 -1.65
CA PRO A 227 -13.65 -2.97 -0.93
C PRO A 227 -14.53 -3.49 0.21
N GLU A 228 -14.33 -4.73 0.62
CA GLU A 228 -15.04 -5.22 1.82
C GLU A 228 -14.82 -4.19 2.95
N PRO A 229 -15.89 -3.80 3.66
CA PRO A 229 -15.76 -2.79 4.71
C PRO A 229 -14.66 -3.25 5.67
N ARG A 230 -13.79 -2.32 6.06
CA ARG A 230 -12.86 -2.56 7.16
C ARG A 230 -13.66 -3.09 8.35
N VAL A 231 -13.01 -3.92 9.13
CA VAL A 231 -13.60 -4.45 10.36
C VAL A 231 -14.06 -3.25 11.19
N GLN A 232 -15.37 -3.05 11.29
CA GLN A 232 -15.89 -1.98 12.15
C GLN A 232 -15.72 -2.40 13.60
N SER A 233 -15.13 -1.53 14.42
CA SER A 233 -14.98 -1.68 15.87
C SER A 233 -16.32 -1.67 16.60
#